data_7a0f4b8c53a06789114508eaa0fcae08
#
_entry.id   7a0f4b8c53a06789114508eaa0fcae08
#
_cell.length_a   1.000
_cell.length_b   1.000
_cell.length_c   1.000
_cell.angle_alpha   90.00
_cell.angle_beta   90.00
_cell.angle_gamma   90.00
#
_symmetry.space_group_name_H-M   'P 1'
#
loop_
_entity.id
_entity.type
_entity.pdbx_description
1 polymer ?
#
loop_
_entity_poly.entity_id
_entity_poly.type
_entity_poly.pdbx_seq_one_letter_code
_entity_poly.pdbx_strand_id
1 'polypeptide(L)'
;MNSGISPVPHGVAHYENFPVASILCPPALRPAIAAIYWFARTADDLADEGDASPQARLADLAAYRADLEACAARQTTSERWAGVFKPLQHVISQHGLPINLLTDLLSAFEQDITKTRYANQAELLEYCRRSANPVGRLLLHLYGVRDEASLEQSDAICSALQLINFWQDLSIDVPRGRIYLPNSSWAAHGVDETQLLAQDVNPSTTHLIAACAHSAGSTMLKGAQLPRTVARQLGGFNGWRAGFELRCVMQGGLRILDKIAAIDYRTLVQRPKLNRWDAAVIFCKALRA
;
A
#
# COMPACT_ATOMS: atom_id res chain seq x y z
N MET A 1 19.61 34.24 18.56
CA MET A 1 18.30 34.14 17.95
C MET A 1 18.20 32.75 17.36
N ASN A 2 17.54 31.87 18.07
CA ASN A 2 17.51 30.43 17.80
C ASN A 2 16.44 30.15 16.74
N SER A 3 16.84 29.78 15.53
CA SER A 3 15.95 29.26 14.49
C SER A 3 15.57 27.83 14.84
N GLY A 4 14.40 27.66 15.47
CA GLY A 4 13.82 26.36 15.75
C GLY A 4 13.45 25.64 14.47
N ILE A 5 14.22 24.64 14.09
CA ILE A 5 13.81 23.58 13.18
C ILE A 5 12.74 22.79 13.93
N SER A 6 11.49 22.88 13.50
CA SER A 6 10.42 22.03 14.04
C SER A 6 10.82 20.55 13.81
N PRO A 7 10.84 19.72 14.85
CA PRO A 7 11.17 18.31 14.69
C PRO A 7 10.08 17.64 13.86
N VAL A 8 10.52 16.83 12.88
CA VAL A 8 9.68 15.81 12.22
C VAL A 8 8.96 15.03 13.33
N PRO A 9 7.65 14.80 13.26
CA PRO A 9 6.92 14.10 14.29
C PRO A 9 7.53 12.71 14.51
N HIS A 10 8.22 12.51 15.63
CA HIS A 10 8.59 11.21 16.13
C HIS A 10 7.35 10.58 16.75
N GLY A 11 6.77 9.60 16.07
CA GLY A 11 5.68 8.83 16.62
C GLY A 11 4.82 8.16 15.56
N VAL A 12 5.41 7.30 14.72
CA VAL A 12 4.61 6.39 13.89
C VAL A 12 4.69 5.01 14.50
N ALA A 13 3.86 4.77 15.52
CA ALA A 13 3.42 3.46 15.94
C ALA A 13 2.05 3.19 15.29
N HIS A 14 1.94 3.24 13.98
CA HIS A 14 0.70 2.97 13.27
C HIS A 14 0.88 1.88 12.20
N TYR A 15 0.31 0.73 12.48
CA TYR A 15 -0.40 -0.25 11.66
C TYR A 15 0.19 -0.67 10.30
N GLU A 16 1.40 -0.34 9.97
CA GLU A 16 2.03 -0.89 8.78
C GLU A 16 2.56 -2.28 9.06
N ASN A 17 2.13 -3.26 8.25
CA ASN A 17 2.62 -4.64 8.34
C ASN A 17 4.12 -4.76 8.03
N PHE A 18 4.75 -3.68 7.51
CA PHE A 18 6.17 -3.66 7.12
C PHE A 18 6.83 -2.32 7.47
N PRO A 19 8.09 -2.33 7.99
CA PRO A 19 8.82 -1.10 8.30
C PRO A 19 9.19 -0.37 7.00
N VAL A 20 8.81 0.90 6.92
CA VAL A 20 9.19 1.80 5.84
C VAL A 20 10.69 2.11 5.91
N ALA A 21 11.38 2.12 4.77
CA ALA A 21 12.83 2.31 4.68
C ALA A 21 13.58 1.41 5.68
N SER A 22 13.24 0.12 5.66
CA SER A 22 13.76 -0.89 6.60
C SER A 22 15.29 -0.91 6.62
N ILE A 23 15.85 -1.59 7.64
CA ILE A 23 17.31 -1.82 7.70
C ILE A 23 17.81 -2.58 6.46
N LEU A 24 16.95 -3.33 5.76
CA LEU A 24 17.27 -4.06 4.55
C LEU A 24 17.33 -3.15 3.30
N CYS A 25 16.67 -2.02 3.29
CA CYS A 25 16.76 -1.05 2.22
C CYS A 25 18.21 -0.54 2.04
N PRO A 26 18.72 -0.42 0.79
CA PRO A 26 20.04 0.17 0.52
C PRO A 26 20.16 1.56 1.17
N PRO A 27 21.22 1.81 1.98
CA PRO A 27 21.32 3.05 2.76
C PRO A 27 21.21 4.33 1.93
N ALA A 28 21.79 4.33 0.72
CA ALA A 28 21.75 5.48 -0.18
C ALA A 28 20.34 5.85 -0.68
N LEU A 29 19.39 4.90 -0.68
CA LEU A 29 18.02 5.11 -1.16
C LEU A 29 17.01 5.40 -0.03
N ARG A 30 17.39 5.20 1.23
CA ARG A 30 16.50 5.44 2.37
C ARG A 30 15.91 6.85 2.42
N PRO A 31 16.69 7.94 2.17
CA PRO A 31 16.11 9.28 2.17
C PRO A 31 15.04 9.46 1.08
N ALA A 32 15.26 8.88 -0.12
CA ALA A 32 14.31 8.94 -1.21
C ALA A 32 13.02 8.17 -0.89
N ILE A 33 13.15 6.95 -0.35
CA ILE A 33 12.02 6.13 0.06
C ILE A 33 11.23 6.80 1.20
N ALA A 34 11.93 7.41 2.18
CA ALA A 34 11.28 8.14 3.25
C ALA A 34 10.49 9.37 2.74
N ALA A 35 11.04 10.12 1.75
CA ALA A 35 10.32 11.26 1.18
C ALA A 35 9.05 10.82 0.43
N ILE A 36 9.11 9.72 -0.35
CA ILE A 36 7.93 9.14 -1.02
C ILE A 36 6.90 8.67 0.02
N TYR A 37 7.35 8.00 1.06
CA TYR A 37 6.47 7.54 2.14
C TYR A 37 5.74 8.70 2.82
N TRP A 38 6.47 9.74 3.25
CA TRP A 38 5.85 10.89 3.91
C TRP A 38 4.89 11.64 3.01
N PHE A 39 5.18 11.70 1.71
CA PHE A 39 4.23 12.23 0.74
C PHE A 39 2.94 11.43 0.71
N ALA A 40 3.03 10.11 0.55
CA ALA A 40 1.85 9.23 0.49
C ALA A 40 1.08 9.24 1.83
N ARG A 41 1.78 9.12 2.95
CA ARG A 41 1.17 9.10 4.28
C ARG A 41 0.45 10.40 4.62
N THR A 42 1.03 11.56 4.31
CA THR A 42 0.37 12.84 4.54
C THR A 42 -0.90 12.99 3.70
N ALA A 43 -0.89 12.52 2.45
CA ALA A 43 -2.08 12.55 1.61
C ALA A 43 -3.17 11.57 2.11
N ASP A 44 -2.79 10.40 2.59
CA ASP A 44 -3.67 9.43 3.24
C ASP A 44 -4.33 10.03 4.48
N ASP A 45 -3.54 10.65 5.37
CA ASP A 45 -4.05 11.33 6.58
C ASP A 45 -5.05 12.46 6.23
N LEU A 46 -4.79 13.23 5.16
CA LEU A 46 -5.71 14.25 4.68
C LEU A 46 -7.04 13.64 4.20
N ALA A 47 -7.00 12.45 3.60
CA ALA A 47 -8.19 11.76 3.12
C ALA A 47 -9.00 11.10 4.24
N ASP A 48 -8.36 10.55 5.28
CA ASP A 48 -9.03 9.61 6.20
C ASP A 48 -9.07 10.07 7.67
N GLU A 49 -8.13 10.91 8.14
CA GLU A 49 -8.03 11.27 9.55
C GLU A 49 -8.78 12.56 9.93
N GLY A 50 -9.23 12.65 11.20
CA GLY A 50 -9.92 13.80 11.76
C GLY A 50 -11.40 13.92 11.37
N ASP A 51 -12.04 15.03 11.73
CA ASP A 51 -13.50 15.26 11.59
C ASP A 51 -13.85 16.19 10.41
N ALA A 52 -12.94 16.40 9.45
CA ALA A 52 -13.19 17.28 8.31
C ALA A 52 -14.26 16.70 7.38
N SER A 53 -15.10 17.58 6.80
CA SER A 53 -16.09 17.15 5.82
C SER A 53 -15.44 16.62 4.54
N PRO A 54 -16.13 15.77 3.76
CA PRO A 54 -15.61 15.29 2.47
C PRO A 54 -15.15 16.42 1.54
N GLN A 55 -15.89 17.53 1.50
CA GLN A 55 -15.55 18.70 0.69
C GLN A 55 -14.26 19.38 1.17
N ALA A 56 -14.07 19.49 2.48
CA ALA A 56 -12.84 20.07 3.05
C ALA A 56 -11.63 19.18 2.77
N ARG A 57 -11.78 17.85 2.89
CA ARG A 57 -10.72 16.87 2.56
C ARG A 57 -10.32 16.95 1.08
N LEU A 58 -11.30 17.02 0.16
CA LEU A 58 -11.04 17.18 -1.27
C LEU A 58 -10.35 18.52 -1.57
N ALA A 59 -10.72 19.60 -0.89
CA ALA A 59 -10.05 20.90 -1.03
C ALA A 59 -8.59 20.85 -0.54
N ASP A 60 -8.34 20.18 0.58
CA ASP A 60 -6.97 19.97 1.10
C ASP A 60 -6.12 19.12 0.16
N LEU A 61 -6.66 18.03 -0.40
CA LEU A 61 -5.96 17.21 -1.39
C LEU A 61 -5.71 17.96 -2.70
N ALA A 62 -6.64 18.83 -3.14
CA ALA A 62 -6.43 19.70 -4.30
C ALA A 62 -5.29 20.70 -4.06
N ALA A 63 -5.21 21.30 -2.88
CA ALA A 63 -4.09 22.18 -2.51
C ALA A 63 -2.76 21.40 -2.40
N TYR A 64 -2.80 20.19 -1.87
CA TYR A 64 -1.64 19.31 -1.79
C TYR A 64 -1.14 18.87 -3.18
N ARG A 65 -2.06 18.62 -4.12
CA ARG A 65 -1.76 18.36 -5.53
C ARG A 65 -1.10 19.55 -6.21
N ALA A 66 -1.58 20.78 -5.94
CA ALA A 66 -0.95 21.99 -6.46
C ALA A 66 0.51 22.14 -5.97
N ASP A 67 0.79 21.79 -4.71
CA ASP A 67 2.17 21.74 -4.19
C ASP A 67 3.02 20.65 -4.88
N LEU A 68 2.46 19.50 -5.24
CA LEU A 68 3.17 18.49 -6.03
C LEU A 68 3.52 19.02 -7.42
N GLU A 69 2.61 19.70 -8.09
CA GLU A 69 2.82 20.30 -9.42
C GLU A 69 3.88 21.39 -9.36
N ALA A 70 3.83 22.28 -8.36
CA ALA A 70 4.85 23.30 -8.11
C ALA A 70 6.22 22.64 -7.84
N CYS A 71 6.26 21.60 -7.03
CA CYS A 71 7.45 20.81 -6.72
C CYS A 71 8.07 20.22 -8.00
N ALA A 72 7.26 19.62 -8.87
CA ALA A 72 7.70 19.07 -10.16
C ALA A 72 8.23 20.15 -11.11
N ALA A 73 7.60 21.33 -11.10
CA ALA A 73 8.01 22.50 -11.88
C ALA A 73 9.22 23.26 -11.27
N ARG A 74 9.76 22.80 -10.13
CA ARG A 74 10.83 23.47 -9.36
C ARG A 74 10.43 24.86 -8.88
N GLN A 75 9.14 25.07 -8.65
CA GLN A 75 8.58 26.30 -8.09
C GLN A 75 8.50 26.21 -6.56
N THR A 76 8.17 27.32 -5.91
CA THR A 76 7.98 27.37 -4.47
C THR A 76 6.65 26.71 -4.10
N THR A 77 6.70 25.76 -3.18
CA THR A 77 5.52 25.12 -2.57
C THR A 77 5.01 25.94 -1.39
N SER A 78 3.80 25.66 -0.94
CA SER A 78 3.26 26.29 0.27
C SER A 78 4.10 25.92 1.52
N GLU A 79 4.08 26.76 2.54
CA GLU A 79 4.72 26.44 3.82
C GLU A 79 3.95 25.40 4.62
N ARG A 80 2.68 25.14 4.29
CA ARG A 80 1.80 24.20 5.02
C ARG A 80 2.41 22.79 5.08
N TRP A 81 2.98 22.31 3.96
CA TRP A 81 3.58 20.98 3.86
C TRP A 81 5.06 21.01 3.46
N ALA A 82 5.75 22.09 3.81
CA ALA A 82 7.15 22.28 3.47
C ALA A 82 8.05 21.13 3.97
N GLY A 83 7.72 20.52 5.11
CA GLY A 83 8.43 19.34 5.65
C GLY A 83 8.35 18.11 4.76
N VAL A 84 7.32 18.00 3.92
CA VAL A 84 7.13 16.91 2.95
C VAL A 84 7.70 17.29 1.59
N PHE A 85 7.34 18.46 1.07
CA PHE A 85 7.68 18.83 -0.30
C PHE A 85 9.13 19.25 -0.49
N LYS A 86 9.81 19.85 0.50
CA LYS A 86 11.25 20.18 0.36
C LYS A 86 12.12 18.93 0.16
N PRO A 87 12.00 17.86 0.99
CA PRO A 87 12.69 16.60 0.71
C PRO A 87 12.27 15.94 -0.60
N LEU A 88 10.96 15.93 -0.92
CA LEU A 88 10.45 15.32 -2.14
C LEU A 88 10.98 16.00 -3.41
N GLN A 89 11.04 17.33 -3.43
CA GLN A 89 11.60 18.10 -4.56
C GLN A 89 13.08 17.74 -4.83
N HIS A 90 13.85 17.56 -3.75
CA HIS A 90 15.24 17.11 -3.89
C HIS A 90 15.30 15.71 -4.52
N VAL A 91 14.47 14.78 -4.05
CA VAL A 91 14.41 13.41 -4.55
C VAL A 91 13.91 13.35 -6.01
N ILE A 92 12.87 14.12 -6.36
CA ILE A 92 12.40 14.25 -7.74
C ILE A 92 13.52 14.71 -8.65
N SER A 93 14.26 15.76 -8.24
CA SER A 93 15.35 16.33 -9.04
C SER A 93 16.55 15.38 -9.16
N GLN A 94 16.90 14.68 -8.07
CA GLN A 94 18.06 13.79 -8.02
C GLN A 94 17.84 12.48 -8.78
N HIS A 95 16.64 11.91 -8.67
CA HIS A 95 16.34 10.58 -9.21
C HIS A 95 15.45 10.62 -10.45
N GLY A 96 14.94 11.79 -10.85
CA GLY A 96 14.00 11.90 -11.97
C GLY A 96 12.73 11.11 -11.74
N LEU A 97 12.11 11.21 -10.53
CA LEU A 97 10.93 10.43 -10.20
C LEU A 97 9.78 10.70 -11.19
N PRO A 98 9.07 9.66 -11.64
CA PRO A 98 7.90 9.81 -12.50
C PRO A 98 6.72 10.39 -11.70
N ILE A 99 6.41 11.66 -11.94
CA ILE A 99 5.39 12.44 -11.21
C ILE A 99 3.99 11.84 -11.34
N ASN A 100 3.68 11.23 -12.49
CA ASN A 100 2.40 10.58 -12.72
C ASN A 100 2.09 9.50 -11.66
N LEU A 101 3.08 8.79 -11.13
CA LEU A 101 2.88 7.81 -10.07
C LEU A 101 2.46 8.46 -8.74
N LEU A 102 3.03 9.63 -8.42
CA LEU A 102 2.61 10.41 -7.26
C LEU A 102 1.21 11.01 -7.45
N THR A 103 0.88 11.44 -8.66
CA THR A 103 -0.45 11.93 -9.03
C THR A 103 -1.51 10.82 -8.96
N ASP A 104 -1.16 9.59 -9.37
CA ASP A 104 -2.03 8.42 -9.27
C ASP A 104 -2.41 8.14 -7.80
N LEU A 105 -1.45 8.19 -6.86
CA LEU A 105 -1.72 8.04 -5.43
C LEU A 105 -2.72 9.09 -4.93
N LEU A 106 -2.54 10.37 -5.28
CA LEU A 106 -3.49 11.41 -4.90
C LEU A 106 -4.90 11.14 -5.44
N SER A 107 -5.01 10.66 -6.68
CA SER A 107 -6.30 10.31 -7.29
C SER A 107 -6.98 9.14 -6.58
N ALA A 108 -6.22 8.21 -6.01
CA ALA A 108 -6.76 7.13 -5.20
C ALA A 108 -7.28 7.66 -3.86
N PHE A 109 -6.53 8.51 -3.16
CA PHE A 109 -6.96 9.12 -1.89
C PHE A 109 -8.18 10.04 -2.07
N GLU A 110 -8.25 10.79 -3.18
CA GLU A 110 -9.46 11.56 -3.53
C GLU A 110 -10.68 10.64 -3.72
N GLN A 111 -10.49 9.47 -4.35
CA GLN A 111 -11.56 8.47 -4.51
C GLN A 111 -12.03 7.90 -3.17
N ASP A 112 -11.13 7.64 -2.22
CA ASP A 112 -11.43 7.04 -0.92
C ASP A 112 -12.37 7.90 -0.06
N ILE A 113 -12.43 9.22 -0.32
CA ILE A 113 -13.34 10.13 0.36
C ILE A 113 -14.81 9.87 0.00
N THR A 114 -15.08 9.39 -1.23
CA THR A 114 -16.44 9.30 -1.76
C THR A 114 -16.86 7.90 -2.16
N LYS A 115 -15.92 7.02 -2.54
CA LYS A 115 -16.22 5.70 -3.06
C LYS A 115 -16.04 4.61 -2.01
N THR A 116 -17.12 3.92 -1.71
CA THR A 116 -17.17 2.90 -0.65
C THR A 116 -17.54 1.51 -1.17
N ARG A 117 -17.81 1.36 -2.48
CA ARG A 117 -18.25 0.10 -3.11
C ARG A 117 -17.59 -0.07 -4.47
N TYR A 118 -17.38 -1.32 -4.87
CA TYR A 118 -16.78 -1.71 -6.14
C TYR A 118 -17.70 -2.71 -6.87
N ALA A 119 -18.06 -2.42 -8.10
CA ALA A 119 -18.99 -3.25 -8.87
C ALA A 119 -18.42 -4.64 -9.17
N ASN A 120 -17.13 -4.72 -9.48
CA ASN A 120 -16.47 -5.95 -9.88
C ASN A 120 -14.95 -5.91 -9.58
N GLN A 121 -14.30 -7.07 -9.80
CA GLN A 121 -12.86 -7.22 -9.57
C GLN A 121 -12.00 -6.28 -10.45
N ALA A 122 -12.43 -6.00 -11.69
CA ALA A 122 -11.67 -5.12 -12.58
C ALA A 122 -11.63 -3.67 -12.05
N GLU A 123 -12.76 -3.19 -11.53
CA GLU A 123 -12.84 -1.87 -10.91
C GLU A 123 -11.99 -1.77 -9.63
N LEU A 124 -11.95 -2.83 -8.82
CA LEU A 124 -11.10 -2.88 -7.63
C LEU A 124 -9.61 -2.92 -8.01
N LEU A 125 -9.23 -3.65 -9.05
CA LEU A 125 -7.85 -3.67 -9.55
C LEU A 125 -7.45 -2.33 -10.16
N GLU A 126 -8.37 -1.61 -10.83
CA GLU A 126 -8.13 -0.25 -11.31
C GLU A 126 -7.86 0.72 -10.13
N TYR A 127 -8.55 0.54 -9.01
CA TYR A 127 -8.21 1.27 -7.79
C TYR A 127 -6.80 0.87 -7.29
N CYS A 128 -6.44 -0.42 -7.21
CA CYS A 128 -5.10 -0.88 -6.82
C CYS A 128 -4.00 -0.31 -7.74
N ARG A 129 -4.29 -0.16 -9.05
CA ARG A 129 -3.37 0.45 -10.02
C ARG A 129 -2.95 1.87 -9.63
N ARG A 130 -3.83 2.62 -8.94
CA ARG A 130 -3.54 4.01 -8.49
C ARG A 130 -3.15 4.10 -7.02
N SER A 131 -3.65 3.21 -6.16
CA SER A 131 -3.43 3.28 -4.72
C SER A 131 -2.20 2.51 -4.23
N ALA A 132 -1.83 1.42 -4.89
CA ALA A 132 -0.77 0.51 -4.43
C ALA A 132 0.38 0.36 -5.44
N ASN A 133 0.08 0.14 -6.73
CA ASN A 133 1.09 -0.12 -7.76
C ASN A 133 2.11 1.01 -7.92
N PRO A 134 1.74 2.30 -7.79
CA PRO A 134 2.70 3.38 -7.90
C PRO A 134 3.83 3.30 -6.88
N VAL A 135 3.57 2.80 -5.67
CA VAL A 135 4.61 2.63 -4.63
C VAL A 135 5.69 1.65 -5.12
N GLY A 136 5.28 0.48 -5.61
CA GLY A 136 6.20 -0.51 -6.15
C GLY A 136 6.98 0.01 -7.37
N ARG A 137 6.31 0.70 -8.30
CA ARG A 137 6.94 1.29 -9.48
C ARG A 137 7.94 2.39 -9.13
N LEU A 138 7.67 3.22 -8.10
CA LEU A 138 8.61 4.22 -7.58
C LEU A 138 9.85 3.55 -6.97
N LEU A 139 9.68 2.47 -6.22
CA LEU A 139 10.80 1.70 -5.68
C LEU A 139 11.64 1.06 -6.80
N LEU A 140 11.01 0.45 -7.80
CA LEU A 140 11.73 -0.10 -8.96
C LEU A 140 12.48 0.98 -9.74
N HIS A 141 11.89 2.17 -9.89
CA HIS A 141 12.56 3.32 -10.50
C HIS A 141 13.85 3.69 -9.75
N LEU A 142 13.79 3.75 -8.41
CA LEU A 142 14.97 4.00 -7.56
C LEU A 142 16.01 2.88 -7.65
N TYR A 143 15.58 1.63 -7.85
CA TYR A 143 16.45 0.49 -8.06
C TYR A 143 17.02 0.38 -9.48
N GLY A 144 16.59 1.26 -10.41
CA GLY A 144 17.01 1.22 -11.81
C GLY A 144 16.40 0.07 -12.61
N VAL A 145 15.33 -0.55 -12.12
CA VAL A 145 14.57 -1.61 -12.81
C VAL A 145 13.42 -0.97 -13.59
N ARG A 146 13.40 -1.15 -14.91
CA ARG A 146 12.46 -0.42 -15.80
C ARG A 146 11.82 -1.30 -16.89
N ASP A 147 12.15 -2.58 -16.93
CA ASP A 147 11.57 -3.50 -17.90
C ASP A 147 10.11 -3.82 -17.55
N GLU A 148 9.26 -3.95 -18.57
CA GLU A 148 7.82 -4.12 -18.41
C GLU A 148 7.47 -5.36 -17.59
N ALA A 149 8.18 -6.47 -17.79
CA ALA A 149 7.92 -7.70 -17.03
C ALA A 149 8.14 -7.51 -15.52
N SER A 150 9.16 -6.73 -15.12
CA SER A 150 9.40 -6.39 -13.71
C SER A 150 8.36 -5.42 -13.17
N LEU A 151 7.88 -4.46 -13.99
CA LEU A 151 6.80 -3.56 -13.60
C LEU A 151 5.49 -4.32 -13.38
N GLU A 152 5.13 -5.24 -14.28
CA GLU A 152 3.94 -6.10 -14.13
C GLU A 152 4.03 -7.00 -12.88
N GLN A 153 5.21 -7.55 -12.59
CA GLN A 153 5.43 -8.34 -11.38
C GLN A 153 5.29 -7.50 -10.11
N SER A 154 5.80 -6.27 -10.12
CA SER A 154 5.63 -5.31 -9.01
C SER A 154 4.17 -4.96 -8.80
N ASP A 155 3.44 -4.67 -9.88
CA ASP A 155 2.02 -4.38 -9.82
C ASP A 155 1.21 -5.55 -9.24
N ALA A 156 1.57 -6.78 -9.62
CA ALA A 156 0.94 -7.97 -9.07
C ALA A 156 1.18 -8.11 -7.56
N ILE A 157 2.41 -7.85 -7.08
CA ILE A 157 2.72 -7.88 -5.64
C ILE A 157 1.95 -6.77 -4.91
N CYS A 158 2.01 -5.53 -5.40
CA CYS A 158 1.37 -4.39 -4.75
C CYS A 158 -0.17 -4.53 -4.71
N SER A 159 -0.78 -4.93 -5.83
CA SER A 159 -2.21 -5.23 -5.87
C SER A 159 -2.58 -6.36 -4.91
N ALA A 160 -1.80 -7.43 -4.86
CA ALA A 160 -2.05 -8.54 -3.95
C ALA A 160 -1.97 -8.10 -2.48
N LEU A 161 -0.97 -7.29 -2.10
CA LEU A 161 -0.84 -6.75 -0.74
C LEU A 161 -2.04 -5.88 -0.36
N GLN A 162 -2.50 -5.03 -1.27
CA GLN A 162 -3.67 -4.19 -1.06
C GLN A 162 -4.94 -5.03 -0.87
N LEU A 163 -5.17 -6.04 -1.74
CA LEU A 163 -6.28 -6.95 -1.62
C LEU A 163 -6.23 -7.74 -0.30
N ILE A 164 -5.05 -8.26 0.09
CA ILE A 164 -4.86 -8.96 1.36
C ILE A 164 -5.22 -8.05 2.53
N ASN A 165 -4.81 -6.78 2.50
CA ASN A 165 -5.16 -5.81 3.52
C ASN A 165 -6.69 -5.62 3.62
N PHE A 166 -7.39 -5.47 2.50
CA PHE A 166 -8.86 -5.39 2.48
C PHE A 166 -9.53 -6.63 3.09
N TRP A 167 -9.04 -7.82 2.74
CA TRP A 167 -9.61 -9.07 3.28
C TRP A 167 -9.29 -9.27 4.77
N GLN A 168 -8.16 -8.74 5.22
CA GLN A 168 -7.76 -8.73 6.63
C GLN A 168 -8.63 -7.80 7.47
N ASP A 169 -9.02 -6.64 6.91
CA ASP A 169 -9.57 -5.50 7.64
C ASP A 169 -11.11 -5.39 7.58
N LEU A 170 -11.82 -6.40 7.07
CA LEU A 170 -13.29 -6.38 6.94
C LEU A 170 -14.01 -6.03 8.24
N SER A 171 -13.53 -6.51 9.40
CA SER A 171 -14.12 -6.17 10.72
C SER A 171 -13.91 -4.71 11.14
N ILE A 172 -13.04 -3.99 10.45
CA ILE A 172 -12.76 -2.55 10.67
C ILE A 172 -13.49 -1.70 9.64
N ASP A 173 -13.40 -2.09 8.35
CA ASP A 173 -13.86 -1.27 7.23
C ASP A 173 -15.38 -1.31 7.07
N VAL A 174 -15.99 -2.49 7.24
CA VAL A 174 -17.43 -2.67 7.09
C VAL A 174 -18.23 -1.78 8.07
N PRO A 175 -17.91 -1.72 9.39
CA PRO A 175 -18.57 -0.80 10.31
C PRO A 175 -18.40 0.68 9.97
N ARG A 176 -17.32 1.04 9.23
CA ARG A 176 -17.09 2.40 8.72
C ARG A 176 -17.82 2.67 7.40
N GLY A 177 -18.63 1.72 6.94
CA GLY A 177 -19.37 1.82 5.70
C GLY A 177 -18.54 1.54 4.43
N ARG A 178 -17.32 1.04 4.54
CA ARG A 178 -16.43 0.70 3.41
C ARG A 178 -16.44 -0.81 3.15
N ILE A 179 -16.85 -1.23 1.95
CA ILE A 179 -16.84 -2.64 1.55
C ILE A 179 -16.04 -2.77 0.24
N TYR A 180 -14.82 -3.29 0.35
CA TYR A 180 -13.92 -3.52 -0.79
C TYR A 180 -14.18 -4.87 -1.50
N LEU A 181 -14.97 -5.78 -0.89
CA LEU A 181 -15.41 -6.99 -1.57
C LEU A 181 -16.25 -6.62 -2.80
N PRO A 182 -15.92 -7.07 -4.03
CA PRO A 182 -16.67 -6.70 -5.23
C PRO A 182 -18.11 -7.19 -5.23
N ASN A 183 -19.07 -6.37 -5.67
CA ASN A 183 -20.49 -6.71 -5.71
C ASN A 183 -20.76 -7.99 -6.56
N SER A 184 -20.05 -8.13 -7.69
CA SER A 184 -20.15 -9.35 -8.52
C SER A 184 -19.71 -10.61 -7.78
N SER A 185 -18.77 -10.49 -6.84
CA SER A 185 -18.33 -11.61 -6.01
C SER A 185 -19.37 -11.97 -4.95
N TRP A 186 -20.09 -10.99 -4.39
CA TRP A 186 -21.19 -11.26 -3.45
C TRP A 186 -22.28 -12.08 -4.14
N ALA A 187 -22.74 -11.62 -5.31
CA ALA A 187 -23.79 -12.28 -6.07
C ALA A 187 -23.40 -13.73 -6.44
N ALA A 188 -22.15 -13.96 -6.82
CA ALA A 188 -21.64 -15.29 -7.17
C ALA A 188 -21.65 -16.27 -5.98
N HIS A 189 -21.61 -15.77 -4.74
CA HIS A 189 -21.61 -16.58 -3.52
C HIS A 189 -22.94 -16.55 -2.76
N GLY A 190 -23.99 -15.93 -3.33
CA GLY A 190 -25.29 -15.77 -2.66
C GLY A 190 -25.23 -14.91 -1.41
N VAL A 191 -24.34 -13.91 -1.39
CA VAL A 191 -24.18 -12.93 -0.30
C VAL A 191 -24.80 -11.62 -0.74
N ASP A 192 -25.47 -10.92 0.15
CA ASP A 192 -25.99 -9.58 -0.04
C ASP A 192 -25.30 -8.55 0.88
N GLU A 193 -25.54 -7.27 0.61
CA GLU A 193 -24.96 -6.19 1.39
C GLU A 193 -25.40 -6.18 2.84
N THR A 194 -26.66 -6.57 3.11
CA THR A 194 -27.23 -6.60 4.45
C THR A 194 -26.46 -7.58 5.35
N GLN A 195 -26.12 -8.77 4.81
CA GLN A 195 -25.32 -9.76 5.52
C GLN A 195 -23.92 -9.25 5.84
N LEU A 196 -23.28 -8.53 4.90
CA LEU A 196 -21.96 -7.93 5.13
C LEU A 196 -22.02 -6.83 6.19
N LEU A 197 -22.98 -5.91 6.10
CA LEU A 197 -23.17 -4.83 7.08
C LEU A 197 -23.52 -5.37 8.48
N ALA A 198 -24.27 -6.46 8.55
CA ALA A 198 -24.56 -7.16 9.80
C ALA A 198 -23.36 -7.99 10.32
N GLN A 199 -22.24 -8.01 9.56
CA GLN A 199 -21.08 -8.87 9.83
C GLN A 199 -21.48 -10.34 10.05
N ASP A 200 -22.47 -10.82 9.28
CA ASP A 200 -23.01 -12.17 9.39
C ASP A 200 -21.98 -13.21 8.92
N VAL A 201 -21.52 -14.03 9.85
CA VAL A 201 -20.56 -15.12 9.59
C VAL A 201 -21.33 -16.41 9.33
N ASN A 202 -21.46 -16.76 8.07
CA ASN A 202 -22.11 -17.97 7.61
C ASN A 202 -21.29 -18.66 6.50
N PRO A 203 -21.66 -19.85 6.01
CA PRO A 203 -20.91 -20.54 4.95
C PRO A 203 -20.73 -19.72 3.67
N SER A 204 -21.73 -18.95 3.23
CA SER A 204 -21.65 -18.11 2.03
C SER A 204 -20.63 -16.99 2.18
N THR A 205 -20.66 -16.25 3.29
CA THR A 205 -19.72 -15.14 3.55
C THR A 205 -18.29 -15.65 3.75
N THR A 206 -18.09 -16.78 4.42
CA THR A 206 -16.75 -17.38 4.58
C THR A 206 -16.20 -17.93 3.27
N HIS A 207 -17.04 -18.55 2.42
CA HIS A 207 -16.63 -19.00 1.08
C HIS A 207 -16.26 -17.83 0.16
N LEU A 208 -17.02 -16.73 0.20
CA LEU A 208 -16.69 -15.49 -0.52
C LEU A 208 -15.30 -14.98 -0.12
N ILE A 209 -15.04 -14.85 1.18
CA ILE A 209 -13.76 -14.36 1.68
C ILE A 209 -12.63 -15.33 1.32
N ALA A 210 -12.87 -16.65 1.40
CA ALA A 210 -11.90 -17.66 1.00
C ALA A 210 -11.53 -17.53 -0.49
N ALA A 211 -12.51 -17.37 -1.37
CA ALA A 211 -12.28 -17.18 -2.81
C ALA A 211 -11.45 -15.91 -3.09
N CYS A 212 -11.78 -14.80 -2.41
CA CYS A 212 -11.04 -13.55 -2.51
C CYS A 212 -9.59 -13.69 -2.00
N ALA A 213 -9.39 -14.36 -0.86
CA ALA A 213 -8.07 -14.63 -0.28
C ALA A 213 -7.20 -15.50 -1.20
N HIS A 214 -7.75 -16.57 -1.77
CA HIS A 214 -7.05 -17.43 -2.73
C HIS A 214 -6.65 -16.66 -4.00
N SER A 215 -7.54 -15.81 -4.53
CA SER A 215 -7.25 -14.97 -5.69
C SER A 215 -6.10 -13.99 -5.41
N ALA A 216 -6.08 -13.36 -4.24
CA ALA A 216 -4.99 -12.47 -3.83
C ALA A 216 -3.66 -13.23 -3.71
N GLY A 217 -3.66 -14.44 -3.12
CA GLY A 217 -2.49 -15.31 -3.05
C GLY A 217 -1.95 -15.69 -4.44
N SER A 218 -2.83 -16.07 -5.35
CA SER A 218 -2.46 -16.38 -6.74
C SER A 218 -1.87 -15.15 -7.45
N THR A 219 -2.39 -13.96 -7.19
CA THR A 219 -1.88 -12.70 -7.74
C THR A 219 -0.49 -12.39 -7.19
N MET A 220 -0.25 -12.59 -5.89
CA MET A 220 1.08 -12.43 -5.26
C MET A 220 2.15 -13.28 -5.95
N LEU A 221 1.82 -14.52 -6.28
CA LEU A 221 2.77 -15.47 -6.89
C LEU A 221 3.18 -15.08 -8.31
N LYS A 222 2.41 -14.25 -9.03
CA LYS A 222 2.82 -13.71 -10.34
C LYS A 222 4.08 -12.84 -10.23
N GLY A 223 4.33 -12.23 -9.07
CA GLY A 223 5.52 -11.44 -8.79
C GLY A 223 6.72 -12.21 -8.26
N ALA A 224 6.68 -13.55 -8.19
CA ALA A 224 7.67 -14.36 -7.47
C ALA A 224 9.12 -14.22 -7.99
N GLN A 225 9.34 -13.80 -9.24
CA GLN A 225 10.66 -13.61 -9.82
C GLN A 225 11.27 -12.23 -9.53
N LEU A 226 10.44 -11.23 -9.21
CA LEU A 226 10.90 -9.85 -9.01
C LEU A 226 12.05 -9.70 -7.99
N PRO A 227 12.03 -10.37 -6.81
CA PRO A 227 13.12 -10.26 -5.85
C PRO A 227 14.50 -10.64 -6.43
N ARG A 228 14.53 -11.67 -7.29
CA ARG A 228 15.76 -12.10 -7.95
C ARG A 228 16.22 -11.11 -9.01
N THR A 229 15.28 -10.51 -9.74
CA THR A 229 15.59 -9.48 -10.76
C THR A 229 16.15 -8.23 -10.11
N VAL A 230 15.52 -7.72 -9.04
CA VAL A 230 16.02 -6.57 -8.27
C VAL A 230 17.40 -6.87 -7.66
N ALA A 231 17.60 -8.06 -7.10
CA ALA A 231 18.90 -8.45 -6.54
C ALA A 231 20.00 -8.43 -7.60
N ARG A 232 19.73 -8.92 -8.80
CA ARG A 232 20.70 -8.92 -9.91
C ARG A 232 20.98 -7.51 -10.43
N GLN A 233 19.93 -6.68 -10.57
CA GLN A 233 20.05 -5.32 -11.09
C GLN A 233 20.91 -4.43 -10.19
N LEU A 234 20.67 -4.46 -8.89
CA LEU A 234 21.43 -3.68 -7.91
C LEU A 234 22.83 -4.28 -7.65
N GLY A 235 22.99 -5.59 -7.79
CA GLY A 235 24.24 -6.29 -7.58
C GLY A 235 24.76 -6.26 -6.14
N GLY A 236 25.77 -7.09 -5.86
CA GLY A 236 26.47 -7.13 -4.59
C GLY A 236 25.56 -7.27 -3.36
N PHE A 237 26.03 -6.74 -2.23
CA PHE A 237 25.31 -6.82 -0.95
C PHE A 237 24.01 -6.00 -0.95
N ASN A 238 23.98 -4.85 -1.63
CA ASN A 238 22.76 -4.03 -1.74
C ASN A 238 21.66 -4.76 -2.52
N GLY A 239 22.01 -5.46 -3.59
CA GLY A 239 21.06 -6.27 -4.35
C GLY A 239 20.51 -7.43 -3.53
N TRP A 240 21.37 -8.16 -2.79
CA TRP A 240 20.93 -9.20 -1.88
C TRP A 240 19.92 -8.67 -0.84
N ARG A 241 20.22 -7.54 -0.21
CA ARG A 241 19.35 -6.90 0.79
C ARG A 241 17.98 -6.54 0.22
N ALA A 242 17.95 -5.81 -0.91
CA ALA A 242 16.71 -5.39 -1.55
C ALA A 242 15.86 -6.59 -2.02
N GLY A 243 16.48 -7.59 -2.62
CA GLY A 243 15.79 -8.83 -3.01
C GLY A 243 15.27 -9.60 -1.81
N PHE A 244 16.02 -9.65 -0.70
CA PHE A 244 15.59 -10.30 0.52
C PHE A 244 14.42 -9.53 1.19
N GLU A 245 14.46 -8.20 1.19
CA GLU A 245 13.36 -7.36 1.67
C GLU A 245 12.06 -7.63 0.91
N LEU A 246 12.11 -7.66 -0.42
CA LEU A 246 10.94 -7.98 -1.24
C LEU A 246 10.39 -9.39 -0.94
N ARG A 247 11.26 -10.38 -0.73
CA ARG A 247 10.82 -11.71 -0.30
C ARG A 247 10.15 -11.68 1.06
N CYS A 248 10.67 -10.92 2.02
CA CYS A 248 10.03 -10.74 3.33
C CYS A 248 8.65 -10.09 3.19
N VAL A 249 8.50 -9.07 2.35
CA VAL A 249 7.22 -8.40 2.07
C VAL A 249 6.21 -9.40 1.50
N MET A 250 6.58 -10.14 0.47
CA MET A 250 5.72 -11.18 -0.12
C MET A 250 5.33 -12.25 0.90
N GLN A 251 6.30 -12.78 1.65
CA GLN A 251 6.03 -13.80 2.68
C GLN A 251 5.16 -13.26 3.82
N GLY A 252 5.24 -11.97 4.13
CA GLY A 252 4.37 -11.31 5.09
C GLY A 252 2.92 -11.28 4.62
N GLY A 253 2.66 -10.87 3.37
CA GLY A 253 1.33 -10.93 2.78
C GLY A 253 0.76 -12.35 2.76
N LEU A 254 1.55 -13.34 2.29
CA LEU A 254 1.15 -14.75 2.31
C LEU A 254 0.89 -15.25 3.74
N ARG A 255 1.65 -14.78 4.73
CA ARG A 255 1.42 -15.13 6.14
C ARG A 255 0.12 -14.57 6.69
N ILE A 256 -0.31 -13.37 6.26
CA ILE A 256 -1.64 -12.85 6.59
C ILE A 256 -2.72 -13.77 6.00
N LEU A 257 -2.57 -14.24 4.74
CA LEU A 257 -3.52 -15.20 4.15
C LEU A 257 -3.57 -16.52 4.93
N ASP A 258 -2.42 -17.06 5.35
CA ASP A 258 -2.37 -18.24 6.25
C ASP A 258 -3.20 -17.99 7.54
N LYS A 259 -3.11 -16.78 8.11
CA LYS A 259 -3.84 -16.42 9.34
C LYS A 259 -5.33 -16.17 9.10
N ILE A 260 -5.71 -15.65 7.93
CA ILE A 260 -7.12 -15.53 7.51
C ILE A 260 -7.74 -16.93 7.40
N ALA A 261 -7.02 -17.87 6.78
CA ALA A 261 -7.47 -19.26 6.70
C ALA A 261 -7.55 -19.93 8.08
N ALA A 262 -6.60 -19.68 8.97
CA ALA A 262 -6.57 -20.25 10.32
C ALA A 262 -7.73 -19.81 11.23
N ILE A 263 -8.43 -18.74 10.88
CA ILE A 263 -9.67 -18.29 11.55
C ILE A 263 -10.92 -18.63 10.73
N ASP A 264 -10.85 -19.63 9.84
CA ASP A 264 -11.93 -20.06 8.96
C ASP A 264 -12.55 -18.92 8.15
N TYR A 265 -11.71 -17.97 7.66
CA TYR A 265 -12.09 -16.79 6.88
C TYR A 265 -13.11 -15.86 7.56
N ARG A 266 -13.15 -15.83 8.90
CA ARG A 266 -14.09 -15.04 9.70
C ARG A 266 -13.65 -13.59 9.89
N THR A 267 -13.08 -12.97 8.87
CA THR A 267 -12.52 -11.60 8.95
C THR A 267 -13.58 -10.51 9.05
N LEU A 268 -14.87 -10.81 8.84
CA LEU A 268 -15.97 -9.89 9.16
C LEU A 268 -16.05 -9.54 10.65
N VAL A 269 -15.62 -10.43 11.53
CA VAL A 269 -15.70 -10.23 12.99
C VAL A 269 -14.36 -10.29 13.70
N GLN A 270 -13.30 -10.73 13.01
CA GLN A 270 -11.98 -10.91 13.62
C GLN A 270 -10.86 -10.47 12.68
N ARG A 271 -10.05 -9.52 13.10
CA ARG A 271 -8.85 -9.07 12.37
C ARG A 271 -7.64 -9.92 12.73
N PRO A 272 -7.09 -10.75 11.83
CA PRO A 272 -5.82 -11.44 12.07
C PRO A 272 -4.65 -10.43 12.00
N LYS A 273 -3.67 -10.57 12.89
CA LYS A 273 -2.48 -9.70 12.96
C LYS A 273 -1.20 -10.53 13.00
N LEU A 274 -0.13 -10.02 12.40
CA LEU A 274 1.20 -10.59 12.56
C LEU A 274 1.69 -10.38 14.01
N ASN A 275 2.41 -11.35 14.52
CA ASN A 275 3.07 -11.28 15.82
C ASN A 275 4.58 -11.57 15.66
N ARG A 276 5.34 -11.48 16.76
CA ARG A 276 6.80 -11.69 16.72
C ARG A 276 7.24 -13.09 16.22
N TRP A 277 6.40 -14.11 16.39
CA TRP A 277 6.69 -15.46 15.89
C TRP A 277 6.47 -15.55 14.39
N ASP A 278 5.49 -14.80 13.87
CA ASP A 278 5.27 -14.69 12.42
C ASP A 278 6.50 -14.07 11.73
N ALA A 279 7.17 -13.11 12.39
CA ALA A 279 8.41 -12.51 11.84
C ALA A 279 9.52 -13.58 11.63
N ALA A 280 9.69 -14.51 12.56
CA ALA A 280 10.64 -15.63 12.41
C ALA A 280 10.23 -16.56 11.25
N VAL A 281 8.94 -16.88 11.13
CA VAL A 281 8.42 -17.70 10.01
C VAL A 281 8.64 -17.01 8.66
N ILE A 282 8.32 -15.72 8.56
CA ILE A 282 8.50 -14.89 7.36
C ILE A 282 9.98 -14.90 6.96
N PHE A 283 10.88 -14.63 7.91
CA PHE A 283 12.32 -14.62 7.68
C PHE A 283 12.82 -15.97 7.15
N CYS A 284 12.45 -17.08 7.81
CA CYS A 284 12.85 -18.43 7.38
C CYS A 284 12.30 -18.79 5.99
N LYS A 285 11.04 -18.43 5.67
CA LYS A 285 10.46 -18.65 4.35
C LYS A 285 11.16 -17.78 3.28
N ALA A 286 11.48 -16.51 3.59
CA ALA A 286 12.18 -15.60 2.68
C ALA A 286 13.62 -16.03 2.36
N LEU A 287 14.29 -16.73 3.26
CA LEU A 287 15.63 -17.31 2.99
C LEU A 287 15.59 -18.48 1.98
N ARG A 288 14.46 -19.20 1.90
CA ARG A 288 14.29 -20.39 1.05
C ARG A 288 13.65 -20.05 -0.33
N ALA A 289 13.10 -18.86 -0.49
CA ALA A 289 12.39 -18.39 -1.71
C ALA A 289 13.40 -17.77 -2.79
#